data_e67e73fa3288efb46cf25dac32855c59
#
_entry.id   e67e73fa3288efb46cf25dac32855c59
#
_cell.length_a   1.000
_cell.length_b   1.000
_cell.length_c   1.000
_cell.angle_alpha   90.00
_cell.angle_beta   90.00
_cell.angle_gamma   90.00
#
_symmetry.space_group_name_H-M   'P 1'
#
loop_
_entity.id
_entity.type
_entity.pdbx_description
1 polymer ?
#
loop_
_entity_poly.entity_id
_entity_poly.type
_entity_poly.pdbx_seq_one_letter_code
_entity_poly.pdbx_strand_id
1 'polypeptide(L)'
;SISGDQVDNLLNGNQIEPDGTLEWFDTNGVLLDKGTGEYNKHGNDSWAYAQRGFDFVMRDQFGYNYALKDKIFDTKSRDKFQRIIVKAAANDNYPFSYGGSGAHIRDAYVHHLSQLADLRVDERSTSSCILYLNGEYWGVYEMREKVDDTDFLSYYYDQDEIYRESADYLQYLKTWGGTWTKYGDGMPGPGSIARNDWDDFVDFVAANPMVNQVNYNQAKSQYNMGSLIDYFLLNSYVVCQDWLNYNTAWWRGMDPNGEKKKWRYTLWDMDNTFDHGTNYTGIPSSSPTAEPCDASTLGNSGGQGHVPIWNEMLTNQEFHDDYINRWQDLANGPLSCTFMIHILDSMIAVIEPEMPRQIATWGGTYTGWENNVTNLRNWILARCDSMNSGFVDCDTAITGIFDVTVQIIGIGAVEMSNSNIINNLNSPWTDQRFGGIDLPFEAVSGPFDHWEIISANTYVFDPNVDTLVLDLQGDVLVKAYFTPTRDITYNISPIGTATTINVDGVVISVFPTTISYPINQIVNISPNLDPLYEFSSWDSDSVILLPTSNSPVASFSSSNSDTVTLNIVKKPTITYMIDPGSTTSSINVDGVVINTFPTTISYPTNQIVNISANLDPLY
;
A
#
# COMPACT_ATOMS: atom_id res chain seq x y z
N SER A 1 -29.11 2.83 9.76
CA SER A 1 -30.28 3.65 10.09
C SER A 1 -29.85 5.01 10.63
N ILE A 2 -30.54 6.05 10.21
CA ILE A 2 -30.36 7.41 10.72
C ILE A 2 -31.67 7.91 11.34
N SER A 3 -31.57 8.69 12.39
CA SER A 3 -32.76 9.23 13.06
C SER A 3 -32.45 10.57 13.73
N GLY A 4 -33.48 11.43 13.82
CA GLY A 4 -33.44 12.74 14.46
C GLY A 4 -34.63 13.59 14.05
N ASP A 5 -34.98 14.57 14.86
CA ASP A 5 -36.20 15.38 14.67
C ASP A 5 -36.21 16.21 13.39
N GLN A 6 -35.03 16.54 12.84
CA GLN A 6 -34.86 17.40 11.66
C GLN A 6 -34.08 16.73 10.54
N VAL A 7 -33.67 15.46 10.67
CA VAL A 7 -32.84 14.77 9.67
C VAL A 7 -33.60 14.57 8.36
N ASP A 8 -34.92 14.34 8.43
CA ASP A 8 -35.81 14.27 7.29
C ASP A 8 -35.85 15.61 6.51
N ASN A 9 -35.86 16.74 7.21
CA ASN A 9 -35.81 18.06 6.59
C ASN A 9 -34.50 18.28 5.79
N LEU A 10 -33.36 17.86 6.33
CA LEU A 10 -32.09 17.90 5.58
C LEU A 10 -32.21 17.10 4.28
N LEU A 11 -32.63 15.83 4.35
CA LEU A 11 -32.72 14.96 3.17
C LEU A 11 -33.83 15.38 2.18
N ASN A 12 -34.82 16.14 2.65
CA ASN A 12 -35.82 16.77 1.78
C ASN A 12 -35.36 18.09 1.15
N GLY A 13 -34.10 18.50 1.36
CA GLY A 13 -33.46 19.60 0.64
C GLY A 13 -33.31 20.89 1.41
N ASN A 14 -33.65 20.91 2.72
CA ASN A 14 -33.40 22.06 3.59
C ASN A 14 -31.92 22.09 3.97
N GLN A 15 -31.25 23.21 3.75
CA GLN A 15 -29.83 23.38 4.11
C GLN A 15 -29.70 23.71 5.61
N ILE A 16 -29.89 22.70 6.44
CA ILE A 16 -29.76 22.74 7.89
C ILE A 16 -28.70 21.70 8.32
N GLU A 17 -28.22 21.79 9.52
CA GLU A 17 -27.23 20.87 10.11
C GLU A 17 -27.85 20.25 11.37
N PRO A 18 -28.79 19.30 11.23
CA PRO A 18 -29.48 18.74 12.39
C PRO A 18 -28.61 17.74 13.14
N ASP A 19 -28.80 17.68 14.44
CA ASP A 19 -28.31 16.57 15.25
C ASP A 19 -29.16 15.33 15.08
N GLY A 20 -28.53 14.16 15.25
CA GLY A 20 -29.25 12.89 15.22
C GLY A 20 -28.34 11.70 15.49
N THR A 21 -28.89 10.52 15.37
CA THR A 21 -28.19 9.26 15.63
C THR A 21 -28.01 8.48 14.34
N LEU A 22 -26.80 7.93 14.15
CA LEU A 22 -26.51 6.92 13.15
C LEU A 22 -26.33 5.57 13.85
N GLU A 23 -27.05 4.56 13.38
CA GLU A 23 -26.94 3.17 13.82
C GLU A 23 -26.46 2.32 12.65
N TRP A 24 -25.39 1.57 12.87
CA TRP A 24 -24.77 0.67 11.90
C TRP A 24 -25.13 -0.78 12.22
N PHE A 25 -25.69 -1.50 11.26
CA PHE A 25 -26.12 -2.89 11.39
C PHE A 25 -25.42 -3.76 10.36
N ASP A 26 -25.20 -5.02 10.70
CA ASP A 26 -24.78 -6.04 9.74
C ASP A 26 -25.95 -6.46 8.80
N THR A 27 -25.63 -7.34 7.84
CA THR A 27 -26.63 -7.88 6.88
C THR A 27 -27.71 -8.77 7.53
N ASN A 28 -27.53 -9.19 8.78
CA ASN A 28 -28.50 -9.96 9.57
C ASN A 28 -29.37 -9.06 10.46
N GLY A 29 -29.13 -7.74 10.45
CA GLY A 29 -29.84 -6.77 11.29
C GLY A 29 -29.33 -6.71 12.72
N VAL A 30 -28.11 -7.20 13.00
CA VAL A 30 -27.47 -7.05 14.31
C VAL A 30 -26.80 -5.68 14.38
N LEU A 31 -27.10 -4.91 15.42
CA LEU A 31 -26.48 -3.61 15.68
C LEU A 31 -24.98 -3.82 15.97
N LEU A 32 -24.11 -3.26 15.13
CA LEU A 32 -22.67 -3.30 15.28
C LEU A 32 -22.17 -2.12 16.11
N ASP A 33 -22.58 -0.91 15.75
CA ASP A 33 -22.25 0.31 16.51
C ASP A 33 -23.27 1.41 16.27
N LYS A 34 -23.23 2.45 17.12
CA LYS A 34 -24.06 3.64 16.99
C LYS A 34 -23.42 4.86 17.62
N GLY A 35 -23.79 6.03 17.12
CA GLY A 35 -23.39 7.28 17.73
C GLY A 35 -24.31 8.43 17.37
N THR A 36 -24.23 9.49 18.17
CA THR A 36 -24.96 10.73 17.94
C THR A 36 -24.00 11.81 17.46
N GLY A 37 -24.47 12.65 16.56
CA GLY A 37 -23.64 13.68 15.94
C GLY A 37 -24.45 14.59 15.04
N GLU A 38 -23.74 15.31 14.17
CA GLU A 38 -24.27 16.29 13.25
C GLU A 38 -24.36 15.71 11.84
N TYR A 39 -25.45 16.00 11.15
CA TYR A 39 -25.63 15.70 9.74
C TYR A 39 -25.43 16.96 8.90
N ASN A 40 -24.58 16.86 7.87
CA ASN A 40 -24.29 17.97 6.98
C ASN A 40 -24.59 17.59 5.54
N LYS A 41 -24.94 18.57 4.72
CA LYS A 41 -25.08 18.39 3.28
C LYS A 41 -23.81 17.81 2.66
N HIS A 42 -23.95 16.74 1.86
CA HIS A 42 -22.86 16.24 1.01
C HIS A 42 -23.27 16.24 -0.47
N GLY A 43 -22.39 16.77 -1.32
CA GLY A 43 -22.60 16.94 -2.75
C GLY A 43 -23.04 18.37 -3.09
N ASN A 44 -22.92 18.72 -4.37
CA ASN A 44 -23.36 20.01 -4.92
C ASN A 44 -24.49 19.78 -5.93
N ASP A 45 -24.19 19.40 -7.16
CA ASP A 45 -25.18 19.20 -8.21
C ASP A 45 -26.10 18.01 -7.92
N SER A 46 -25.56 16.93 -7.37
CA SER A 46 -26.33 15.76 -6.92
C SER A 46 -27.33 16.08 -5.81
N TRP A 47 -27.18 17.22 -5.12
CA TRP A 47 -28.15 17.68 -4.13
C TRP A 47 -29.48 18.13 -4.73
N ALA A 48 -29.52 18.38 -6.05
CA ALA A 48 -30.74 18.65 -6.78
C ALA A 48 -31.67 17.42 -6.89
N TYR A 49 -31.11 16.21 -6.78
CA TYR A 49 -31.90 14.97 -6.79
C TYR A 49 -32.69 14.78 -5.50
N ALA A 50 -33.77 14.00 -5.56
CA ALA A 50 -34.57 13.70 -4.38
C ALA A 50 -33.82 12.80 -3.40
N GLN A 51 -33.03 11.84 -3.89
CA GLN A 51 -32.18 10.97 -3.07
C GLN A 51 -30.81 11.63 -2.86
N ARG A 52 -30.62 12.24 -1.70
CA ARG A 52 -29.47 13.11 -1.38
C ARG A 52 -28.44 12.41 -0.50
N GLY A 53 -27.16 12.81 -0.68
CA GLY A 53 -26.08 12.42 0.21
C GLY A 53 -25.91 13.34 1.42
N PHE A 54 -25.24 12.85 2.45
CA PHE A 54 -24.88 13.63 3.64
C PHE A 54 -23.53 13.18 4.22
N ASP A 55 -22.90 14.08 4.97
CA ASP A 55 -21.80 13.77 5.89
C ASP A 55 -22.40 13.59 7.29
N PHE A 56 -21.97 12.56 8.01
CA PHE A 56 -22.24 12.40 9.43
C PHE A 56 -20.96 12.57 10.23
N VAL A 57 -20.98 13.44 11.25
CA VAL A 57 -19.85 13.72 12.13
C VAL A 57 -20.24 13.39 13.54
N MET A 58 -19.65 12.34 14.11
CA MET A 58 -19.89 11.98 15.51
C MET A 58 -19.27 13.01 16.45
N ARG A 59 -19.99 13.32 17.54
CA ARG A 59 -19.59 14.32 18.53
C ARG A 59 -19.64 13.75 19.93
N ASP A 60 -18.55 13.84 20.66
CA ASP A 60 -18.43 13.40 22.06
C ASP A 60 -19.33 14.18 23.03
N GLN A 61 -19.72 15.42 22.68
CA GLN A 61 -20.69 16.21 23.45
C GLN A 61 -22.06 15.53 23.60
N PHE A 62 -22.39 14.59 22.71
CA PHE A 62 -23.65 13.81 22.77
C PHE A 62 -23.50 12.44 23.43
N GLY A 63 -22.29 12.07 23.91
CA GLY A 63 -22.01 10.80 24.56
C GLY A 63 -20.56 10.37 24.44
N TYR A 64 -20.26 9.15 24.89
CA TYR A 64 -18.89 8.63 24.90
C TYR A 64 -18.37 8.15 23.53
N ASN A 65 -19.24 7.98 22.53
CA ASN A 65 -18.86 7.56 21.21
C ASN A 65 -18.57 8.78 20.33
N TYR A 66 -17.30 9.08 20.14
CA TYR A 66 -16.81 10.11 19.21
C TYR A 66 -16.50 9.58 17.81
N ALA A 67 -16.60 8.26 17.59
CA ALA A 67 -16.35 7.59 16.32
C ALA A 67 -17.13 6.29 16.22
N LEU A 68 -17.54 5.90 15.01
CA LEU A 68 -17.95 4.51 14.73
C LEU A 68 -16.72 3.61 14.86
N LYS A 69 -16.85 2.53 15.63
CA LYS A 69 -15.77 1.59 15.98
C LYS A 69 -16.08 0.22 15.38
N ASP A 70 -15.96 0.16 14.08
CA ASP A 70 -16.16 -1.09 13.32
C ASP A 70 -15.32 -1.04 12.04
N LYS A 71 -14.93 -2.21 11.53
CA LYS A 71 -14.27 -2.34 10.23
C LYS A 71 -15.31 -2.22 9.10
N ILE A 72 -15.68 -0.98 8.77
CA ILE A 72 -16.72 -0.69 7.76
C ILE A 72 -16.25 -1.04 6.34
N PHE A 73 -14.94 -0.93 6.07
CA PHE A 73 -14.34 -1.12 4.75
C PHE A 73 -13.37 -2.30 4.76
N ASP A 74 -13.69 -3.34 3.98
CA ASP A 74 -12.89 -4.57 3.94
C ASP A 74 -11.48 -4.38 3.37
N THR A 75 -11.30 -3.39 2.49
CA THR A 75 -10.02 -3.08 1.82
C THR A 75 -9.01 -2.34 2.69
N LYS A 76 -9.41 -1.81 3.84
CA LYS A 76 -8.55 -1.01 4.73
C LYS A 76 -8.51 -1.59 6.15
N SER A 77 -7.45 -1.29 6.88
CA SER A 77 -7.28 -1.73 8.28
C SER A 77 -7.92 -0.80 9.31
N ARG A 78 -8.31 0.41 8.91
CA ARG A 78 -8.93 1.41 9.80
C ARG A 78 -10.27 0.93 10.32
N ASP A 79 -10.49 1.07 11.63
CA ASP A 79 -11.67 0.61 12.37
C ASP A 79 -12.35 1.70 13.22
N LYS A 80 -11.95 2.98 13.05
CA LYS A 80 -12.51 4.12 13.79
C LYS A 80 -12.73 5.30 12.85
N PHE A 81 -13.97 5.76 12.78
CA PHE A 81 -14.38 6.82 11.87
C PHE A 81 -15.22 7.86 12.62
N GLN A 82 -14.64 9.04 12.89
CA GLN A 82 -15.38 10.17 13.46
C GLN A 82 -16.36 10.73 12.43
N ARG A 83 -15.97 10.74 11.16
CA ARG A 83 -16.79 11.24 10.05
C ARG A 83 -16.95 10.17 8.97
N ILE A 84 -18.18 10.03 8.49
CA ILE A 84 -18.55 9.15 7.39
C ILE A 84 -19.39 9.93 6.39
N ILE A 85 -19.12 9.72 5.11
CA ILE A 85 -19.98 10.16 4.01
C ILE A 85 -20.99 9.04 3.70
N VAL A 86 -22.26 9.41 3.49
CA VAL A 86 -23.28 8.51 2.97
C VAL A 86 -23.82 9.11 1.68
N LYS A 87 -23.53 8.48 0.54
CA LYS A 87 -23.75 9.01 -0.81
C LYS A 87 -24.67 8.07 -1.61
N ALA A 88 -25.56 8.62 -2.40
CA ALA A 88 -26.49 7.88 -3.26
C ALA A 88 -26.01 7.94 -4.72
N ALA A 89 -24.81 7.45 -5.01
CA ALA A 89 -24.17 7.37 -6.32
C ALA A 89 -24.06 8.71 -7.12
N ALA A 90 -24.36 9.85 -6.50
CA ALA A 90 -24.25 11.20 -7.09
C ALA A 90 -24.90 11.33 -8.48
N ASN A 91 -24.17 11.75 -9.52
CA ASN A 91 -24.69 11.89 -10.88
C ASN A 91 -24.97 10.54 -11.56
N ASP A 92 -24.41 9.45 -11.07
CA ASP A 92 -24.70 8.09 -11.52
C ASP A 92 -25.91 7.45 -10.79
N ASN A 93 -26.65 8.24 -9.98
CA ASN A 93 -27.84 7.75 -9.26
C ASN A 93 -28.91 7.21 -10.23
N TYR A 94 -29.49 6.05 -9.90
CA TYR A 94 -30.66 5.54 -10.61
C TYR A 94 -31.90 5.74 -9.72
N PRO A 95 -32.97 6.45 -10.18
CA PRO A 95 -33.23 6.87 -11.58
C PRO A 95 -32.86 8.34 -11.89
N PHE A 96 -32.18 9.06 -11.01
CA PHE A 96 -32.06 10.52 -11.04
C PHE A 96 -30.88 11.05 -11.86
N SER A 97 -30.07 10.19 -12.51
CA SER A 97 -28.89 10.62 -13.27
C SER A 97 -29.22 11.60 -14.41
N TYR A 98 -28.29 12.51 -14.70
CA TYR A 98 -28.35 13.30 -15.92
C TYR A 98 -28.35 12.39 -17.16
N GLY A 99 -29.32 12.57 -18.04
CA GLY A 99 -29.44 11.77 -19.26
C GLY A 99 -30.02 10.36 -19.09
N GLY A 100 -30.39 9.93 -17.87
CA GLY A 100 -31.10 8.67 -17.63
C GLY A 100 -30.25 7.40 -17.70
N SER A 101 -28.91 7.52 -17.78
CA SER A 101 -27.97 6.38 -17.96
C SER A 101 -27.27 5.93 -16.67
N GLY A 102 -27.76 6.31 -15.51
CA GLY A 102 -27.18 5.95 -14.20
C GLY A 102 -27.17 4.44 -13.95
N ALA A 103 -26.03 3.89 -13.59
CA ALA A 103 -25.86 2.49 -13.17
C ALA A 103 -25.88 2.33 -11.65
N HIS A 104 -25.81 3.43 -10.90
CA HIS A 104 -25.80 3.51 -9.43
C HIS A 104 -24.56 2.91 -8.79
N ILE A 105 -23.39 2.94 -9.48
CA ILE A 105 -22.18 2.24 -9.03
C ILE A 105 -20.85 2.89 -9.47
N ARG A 106 -20.81 3.73 -10.54
CA ARG A 106 -19.58 4.17 -11.21
C ARG A 106 -18.53 4.75 -10.27
N ASP A 107 -18.91 5.70 -9.44
CA ASP A 107 -17.99 6.37 -8.53
C ASP A 107 -17.37 5.39 -7.52
N ALA A 108 -18.19 4.56 -6.86
CA ALA A 108 -17.72 3.52 -5.96
C ALA A 108 -16.82 2.49 -6.67
N TYR A 109 -17.19 2.11 -7.89
CA TYR A 109 -16.47 1.14 -8.70
C TYR A 109 -15.05 1.63 -9.03
N VAL A 110 -14.89 2.88 -9.48
CA VAL A 110 -13.56 3.43 -9.80
C VAL A 110 -12.68 3.54 -8.54
N HIS A 111 -13.23 4.02 -7.44
CA HIS A 111 -12.48 4.06 -6.17
C HIS A 111 -12.08 2.65 -5.68
N HIS A 112 -12.94 1.67 -5.84
CA HIS A 112 -12.64 0.30 -5.46
C HIS A 112 -11.59 -0.35 -6.36
N LEU A 113 -11.65 -0.08 -7.68
CA LEU A 113 -10.59 -0.49 -8.61
C LEU A 113 -9.24 0.12 -8.24
N SER A 114 -9.20 1.41 -7.88
CA SER A 114 -7.96 2.07 -7.42
C SER A 114 -7.34 1.35 -6.23
N GLN A 115 -8.16 0.96 -5.24
CA GLN A 115 -7.70 0.23 -4.07
C GLN A 115 -7.15 -1.16 -4.40
N LEU A 116 -7.89 -1.92 -5.24
CA LEU A 116 -7.48 -3.27 -5.62
C LEU A 116 -6.25 -3.28 -6.54
N ALA A 117 -6.06 -2.21 -7.33
CA ALA A 117 -4.88 -2.02 -8.17
C ALA A 117 -3.69 -1.42 -7.42
N ASP A 118 -3.82 -1.17 -6.13
CA ASP A 118 -2.80 -0.51 -5.28
C ASP A 118 -2.23 0.74 -5.97
N LEU A 119 -3.14 1.62 -6.43
CA LEU A 119 -2.72 2.87 -7.07
C LEU A 119 -2.13 3.82 -6.02
N ARG A 120 -1.09 4.53 -6.42
CA ARG A 120 -0.34 5.47 -5.57
C ARG A 120 -1.04 6.81 -5.41
N VAL A 121 -2.36 6.79 -5.28
CA VAL A 121 -3.24 7.94 -5.02
C VAL A 121 -4.09 7.66 -3.79
N ASP A 122 -4.61 8.70 -3.16
CA ASP A 122 -5.59 8.50 -2.10
C ASP A 122 -6.98 8.33 -2.72
N GLU A 123 -7.73 7.37 -2.23
CA GLU A 123 -9.10 7.12 -2.68
C GLU A 123 -10.05 6.87 -1.51
N ARG A 124 -11.34 7.05 -1.76
CA ARG A 124 -12.39 6.79 -0.77
C ARG A 124 -12.71 5.31 -0.70
N SER A 125 -12.48 4.70 0.45
CA SER A 125 -13.04 3.38 0.72
C SER A 125 -14.56 3.44 0.65
N THR A 126 -15.19 2.41 0.10
CA THR A 126 -16.64 2.35 -0.12
C THR A 126 -17.22 1.05 0.40
N SER A 127 -18.45 1.12 0.92
CA SER A 127 -19.25 -0.04 1.31
C SER A 127 -20.72 0.25 0.99
N SER A 128 -21.35 -0.61 0.19
CA SER A 128 -22.78 -0.47 -0.12
C SER A 128 -23.63 -0.69 1.11
N CYS A 129 -24.66 0.12 1.28
CA CYS A 129 -25.59 -0.01 2.40
C CYS A 129 -27.02 0.36 2.02
N ILE A 130 -27.96 -0.10 2.83
CA ILE A 130 -29.37 0.31 2.77
C ILE A 130 -29.61 1.37 3.83
N LEU A 131 -30.07 2.54 3.39
CA LEU A 131 -30.43 3.62 4.31
C LEU A 131 -31.88 3.50 4.77
N TYR A 132 -32.07 3.62 6.08
CA TYR A 132 -33.36 3.85 6.73
C TYR A 132 -33.35 5.21 7.41
N LEU A 133 -34.37 6.00 7.18
CA LEU A 133 -34.58 7.33 7.77
C LEU A 133 -35.76 7.27 8.72
N ASN A 134 -35.55 7.51 10.03
CA ASN A 134 -36.56 7.44 11.07
C ASN A 134 -37.39 6.14 11.03
N GLY A 135 -36.72 5.01 10.68
CA GLY A 135 -37.35 3.68 10.57
C GLY A 135 -37.99 3.36 9.22
N GLU A 136 -38.08 4.32 8.29
CA GLU A 136 -38.59 4.10 6.95
C GLU A 136 -37.45 3.82 5.97
N TYR A 137 -37.68 2.92 5.00
CA TYR A 137 -36.70 2.62 3.95
C TYR A 137 -36.48 3.86 3.07
N TRP A 138 -35.21 4.22 2.87
CA TRP A 138 -34.85 5.41 2.09
C TRP A 138 -34.10 5.09 0.80
N GLY A 139 -33.45 3.93 0.70
CA GLY A 139 -32.84 3.46 -0.55
C GLY A 139 -31.45 2.86 -0.43
N VAL A 140 -30.89 2.55 -1.60
CA VAL A 140 -29.52 2.07 -1.74
C VAL A 140 -28.55 3.25 -1.68
N TYR A 141 -27.54 3.14 -0.84
CA TYR A 141 -26.51 4.14 -0.58
C TYR A 141 -25.14 3.49 -0.48
N GLU A 142 -24.12 4.30 -0.35
CA GLU A 142 -22.75 3.91 -0.08
C GLU A 142 -22.22 4.68 1.11
N MET A 143 -21.68 3.96 2.08
CA MET A 143 -20.83 4.56 3.10
C MET A 143 -19.44 4.77 2.51
N ARG A 144 -18.84 5.91 2.80
CA ARG A 144 -17.53 6.29 2.26
C ARG A 144 -16.64 6.92 3.30
N GLU A 145 -15.38 6.61 3.21
CA GLU A 145 -14.34 7.29 3.97
C GLU A 145 -14.14 8.74 3.48
N LYS A 146 -13.83 9.65 4.39
CA LYS A 146 -13.59 11.05 4.04
C LYS A 146 -12.09 11.30 3.93
N VAL A 147 -11.57 11.22 2.69
CA VAL A 147 -10.13 11.31 2.38
C VAL A 147 -9.53 12.70 2.62
N ASP A 148 -10.34 13.76 2.62
CA ASP A 148 -9.90 15.11 2.91
C ASP A 148 -10.15 15.51 4.39
N ASP A 149 -10.30 14.53 5.26
CA ASP A 149 -10.35 14.72 6.71
C ASP A 149 -8.95 14.56 7.32
N THR A 150 -8.70 15.31 8.38
CA THR A 150 -7.44 15.20 9.13
C THR A 150 -7.26 13.85 9.78
N ASP A 151 -8.34 13.19 10.20
CA ASP A 151 -8.28 11.83 10.75
C ASP A 151 -7.74 10.83 9.73
N PHE A 152 -8.13 10.97 8.43
CA PHE A 152 -7.58 10.15 7.34
C PHE A 152 -6.08 10.38 7.20
N LEU A 153 -5.66 11.64 7.14
CA LEU A 153 -4.27 12.01 6.95
C LEU A 153 -3.39 11.62 8.15
N SER A 154 -3.91 11.74 9.37
CA SER A 154 -3.22 11.28 10.57
C SER A 154 -3.06 9.76 10.58
N TYR A 155 -4.10 9.01 10.22
CA TYR A 155 -4.08 7.55 10.28
C TYR A 155 -3.15 6.92 9.24
N TYR A 156 -3.23 7.38 7.98
CA TYR A 156 -2.48 6.74 6.89
C TYR A 156 -1.11 7.37 6.63
N TYR A 157 -0.86 8.62 7.10
CA TYR A 157 0.33 9.38 6.74
C TYR A 157 1.02 10.08 7.93
N ASP A 158 0.66 9.75 9.16
CA ASP A 158 1.23 10.32 10.38
C ASP A 158 1.19 11.87 10.42
N GLN A 159 0.15 12.48 9.80
CA GLN A 159 -0.07 13.92 9.84
C GLN A 159 -0.89 14.29 11.07
N ASP A 160 -0.24 14.81 12.12
CA ASP A 160 -0.89 15.13 13.40
C ASP A 160 -1.96 16.22 13.22
N GLU A 161 -3.12 16.00 13.83
CA GLU A 161 -4.27 16.91 13.79
C GLU A 161 -3.94 18.33 14.26
N ILE A 162 -3.04 18.49 15.24
CA ILE A 162 -2.64 19.81 15.74
C ILE A 162 -1.98 20.70 14.69
N TYR A 163 -1.45 20.11 13.61
CA TYR A 163 -0.76 20.82 12.54
C TYR A 163 -1.65 21.10 11.32
N ARG A 164 -2.87 20.60 11.29
CA ARG A 164 -3.78 20.66 10.12
C ARG A 164 -4.07 22.06 9.62
N GLU A 165 -4.06 23.06 10.52
CA GLU A 165 -4.38 24.45 10.21
C GLU A 165 -3.13 25.28 9.90
N SER A 166 -1.94 24.66 9.95
CA SER A 166 -0.67 25.30 9.66
C SER A 166 -0.12 24.88 8.30
N ALA A 167 0.17 25.84 7.44
CA ALA A 167 0.85 25.59 6.17
C ALA A 167 2.24 24.96 6.33
N ASP A 168 2.83 25.04 7.51
CA ASP A 168 4.12 24.42 7.80
C ASP A 168 4.03 22.89 7.95
N TYR A 169 2.82 22.35 8.14
CA TYR A 169 2.63 20.94 8.47
C TYR A 169 1.65 20.18 7.56
N LEU A 170 0.69 20.86 6.96
CA LEU A 170 -0.26 20.27 6.05
C LEU A 170 -0.75 21.28 5.03
N GLN A 171 -0.65 20.95 3.76
CA GLN A 171 -1.14 21.76 2.64
C GLN A 171 -2.08 20.90 1.79
N TYR A 172 -3.33 21.33 1.65
CA TYR A 172 -4.36 20.60 0.90
C TYR A 172 -5.13 21.55 -0.01
N LEU A 173 -5.06 21.29 -1.31
CA LEU A 173 -5.65 22.10 -2.37
C LEU A 173 -6.73 21.32 -3.10
N LYS A 174 -7.76 22.03 -3.55
CA LYS A 174 -8.89 21.45 -4.31
C LYS A 174 -9.33 22.41 -5.39
N THR A 175 -9.94 21.87 -6.48
CA THR A 175 -10.56 22.67 -7.52
C THR A 175 -12.06 22.43 -7.62
N TRP A 176 -12.76 23.50 -7.92
CA TRP A 176 -14.12 23.49 -8.45
C TRP A 176 -14.32 24.78 -9.24
N GLY A 177 -13.96 24.76 -10.53
CA GLY A 177 -13.85 25.95 -11.37
C GLY A 177 -12.68 26.87 -11.05
N GLY A 178 -12.17 26.83 -9.82
CA GLY A 178 -10.99 27.55 -9.32
C GLY A 178 -10.38 26.81 -8.14
N THR A 179 -9.09 27.04 -7.90
CA THR A 179 -8.39 26.39 -6.77
C THR A 179 -8.66 27.09 -5.46
N TRP A 180 -8.88 26.35 -4.42
CA TRP A 180 -9.00 26.82 -3.05
C TRP A 180 -8.20 25.95 -2.06
N THR A 181 -7.76 26.54 -0.98
CA THR A 181 -7.00 25.87 0.08
C THR A 181 -7.97 25.32 1.11
N LYS A 182 -7.87 24.02 1.41
CA LYS A 182 -8.60 23.40 2.50
C LYS A 182 -7.79 23.45 3.81
N TYR A 183 -6.50 23.12 3.75
CA TYR A 183 -5.54 23.23 4.84
C TYR A 183 -4.28 23.93 4.33
N GLY A 184 -3.61 24.64 5.21
CA GLY A 184 -2.41 25.40 4.88
C GLY A 184 -2.67 26.89 4.82
N ASP A 185 -2.73 27.52 6.02
CA ASP A 185 -2.93 28.91 6.41
C ASP A 185 -4.34 29.53 6.39
N GLY A 186 -5.34 28.80 6.75
CA GLY A 186 -6.60 29.37 7.29
C GLY A 186 -7.44 30.32 6.41
N MET A 187 -6.99 30.65 5.20
CA MET A 187 -7.73 31.53 4.30
C MET A 187 -7.98 30.82 2.95
N PRO A 188 -9.23 30.56 2.58
CA PRO A 188 -9.54 30.05 1.26
C PRO A 188 -9.25 31.14 0.21
N GLY A 189 -8.40 30.83 -0.79
CA GLY A 189 -8.24 31.67 -1.97
C GLY A 189 -6.81 31.94 -2.43
N PRO A 190 -6.64 32.77 -3.43
CA PRO A 190 -5.32 33.19 -3.93
C PRO A 190 -4.51 33.87 -2.83
N GLY A 191 -3.26 33.47 -2.66
CA GLY A 191 -2.34 34.07 -1.68
C GLY A 191 -2.15 33.26 -0.41
N SER A 192 -2.77 32.09 -0.27
CA SER A 192 -2.43 31.13 0.80
C SER A 192 -1.02 30.58 0.59
N ILE A 193 -0.33 30.20 1.67
CA ILE A 193 1.02 29.61 1.60
C ILE A 193 0.97 28.32 0.75
N ALA A 194 -0.02 27.47 1.00
CA ALA A 194 -0.20 26.22 0.23
C ALA A 194 -0.37 26.50 -1.27
N ARG A 195 -1.13 27.55 -1.63
CA ARG A 195 -1.30 27.93 -3.03
C ARG A 195 -0.02 28.50 -3.62
N ASN A 196 0.66 29.38 -2.90
CA ASN A 196 1.93 29.95 -3.36
C ASN A 196 2.99 28.88 -3.55
N ASP A 197 3.12 27.94 -2.62
CA ASP A 197 4.07 26.83 -2.73
C ASP A 197 3.76 25.91 -3.91
N TRP A 198 2.48 25.74 -4.26
CA TRP A 198 2.08 25.01 -5.47
C TRP A 198 2.43 25.82 -6.74
N ASP A 199 2.11 27.10 -6.78
CA ASP A 199 2.40 27.97 -7.90
C ASP A 199 3.92 28.09 -8.12
N ASP A 200 4.72 28.19 -7.07
CA ASP A 200 6.19 28.16 -7.14
C ASP A 200 6.71 26.84 -7.74
N PHE A 201 6.08 25.70 -7.41
CA PHE A 201 6.41 24.42 -8.03
C PHE A 201 6.05 24.37 -9.52
N VAL A 202 4.87 24.88 -9.88
CA VAL A 202 4.43 24.99 -11.30
C VAL A 202 5.41 25.86 -12.07
N ASP A 203 5.79 27.03 -11.54
CA ASP A 203 6.74 27.97 -12.13
C ASP A 203 8.14 27.34 -12.25
N PHE A 204 8.58 26.58 -11.25
CA PHE A 204 9.83 25.84 -11.31
C PHE A 204 9.84 24.86 -12.48
N VAL A 205 8.78 24.05 -12.65
CA VAL A 205 8.67 23.08 -13.75
C VAL A 205 8.64 23.80 -15.10
N ALA A 206 7.90 24.88 -15.22
CA ALA A 206 7.81 25.67 -16.47
C ALA A 206 9.14 26.33 -16.87
N ALA A 207 9.97 26.71 -15.87
CA ALA A 207 11.26 27.37 -16.13
C ALA A 207 12.43 26.42 -16.33
N ASN A 208 12.30 25.15 -15.97
CA ASN A 208 13.40 24.18 -15.94
C ASN A 208 13.03 22.92 -16.72
N PRO A 209 13.51 22.72 -17.97
CA PRO A 209 13.17 21.54 -18.78
C PRO A 209 13.47 20.21 -18.09
N MET A 210 12.47 19.32 -17.99
CA MET A 210 12.58 18.04 -17.28
C MET A 210 13.35 16.96 -18.05
N VAL A 211 13.61 17.15 -19.34
CA VAL A 211 14.59 16.33 -20.09
C VAL A 211 15.98 16.38 -19.42
N ASN A 212 16.27 17.40 -18.65
CA ASN A 212 17.47 17.47 -17.83
C ASN A 212 17.27 16.71 -16.52
N GLN A 213 18.03 15.65 -16.32
CA GLN A 213 17.92 14.76 -15.14
C GLN A 213 18.08 15.49 -13.79
N VAL A 214 18.88 16.55 -13.73
CA VAL A 214 19.06 17.34 -12.48
C VAL A 214 17.76 18.06 -12.13
N ASN A 215 17.12 18.69 -13.13
CA ASN A 215 15.83 19.37 -12.94
C ASN A 215 14.73 18.37 -12.55
N TYR A 216 14.69 17.24 -13.25
CA TYR A 216 13.76 16.16 -12.95
C TYR A 216 13.94 15.63 -11.52
N ASN A 217 15.17 15.36 -11.09
CA ASN A 217 15.45 14.91 -9.72
C ASN A 217 15.02 15.95 -8.67
N GLN A 218 15.15 17.25 -8.96
CA GLN A 218 14.66 18.30 -8.10
C GLN A 218 13.12 18.30 -8.03
N ALA A 219 12.44 18.14 -9.16
CA ALA A 219 10.98 17.99 -9.19
C ALA A 219 10.54 16.71 -8.44
N LYS A 220 11.19 15.57 -8.67
CA LYS A 220 10.95 14.28 -7.99
C LYS A 220 11.15 14.37 -6.46
N SER A 221 11.97 15.30 -5.98
CA SER A 221 12.12 15.54 -4.54
C SER A 221 10.92 16.27 -3.91
N GLN A 222 10.11 16.97 -4.70
CA GLN A 222 8.96 17.78 -4.26
C GLN A 222 7.60 17.15 -4.64
N TYR A 223 7.58 16.26 -5.62
CA TYR A 223 6.37 15.62 -6.14
C TYR A 223 6.50 14.10 -6.11
N ASN A 224 5.44 13.40 -5.74
CA ASN A 224 5.35 11.95 -5.83
C ASN A 224 5.02 11.56 -7.29
N MET A 225 6.04 11.17 -8.05
CA MET A 225 5.89 10.82 -9.46
C MET A 225 4.95 9.63 -9.67
N GLY A 226 4.96 8.66 -8.76
CA GLY A 226 4.02 7.56 -8.79
C GLY A 226 2.57 8.01 -8.66
N SER A 227 2.30 8.97 -7.77
CA SER A 227 0.96 9.55 -7.62
C SER A 227 0.53 10.33 -8.86
N LEU A 228 1.45 11.07 -9.50
CA LEU A 228 1.18 11.77 -10.74
C LEU A 228 0.84 10.79 -11.88
N ILE A 229 1.65 9.75 -12.05
CA ILE A 229 1.43 8.70 -13.05
C ILE A 229 0.06 8.04 -12.85
N ASP A 230 -0.20 7.50 -11.66
CA ASP A 230 -1.40 6.70 -11.41
C ASP A 230 -2.68 7.55 -11.48
N TYR A 231 -2.62 8.85 -11.10
CA TYR A 231 -3.74 9.77 -11.22
C TYR A 231 -4.10 10.04 -12.68
N PHE A 232 -3.13 10.39 -13.52
CA PHE A 232 -3.38 10.64 -14.95
C PHE A 232 -3.76 9.35 -15.67
N LEU A 233 -3.11 8.23 -15.34
CA LEU A 233 -3.39 6.93 -15.92
C LEU A 233 -4.84 6.51 -15.66
N LEU A 234 -5.29 6.51 -14.40
CA LEU A 234 -6.65 6.09 -14.06
C LEU A 234 -7.70 6.98 -14.75
N ASN A 235 -7.56 8.32 -14.65
CA ASN A 235 -8.49 9.25 -15.27
C ASN A 235 -8.55 9.10 -16.79
N SER A 236 -7.41 8.83 -17.45
CA SER A 236 -7.36 8.54 -18.89
C SER A 236 -7.96 7.17 -19.21
N TYR A 237 -7.74 6.16 -18.35
CA TYR A 237 -8.28 4.81 -18.58
C TYR A 237 -9.80 4.78 -18.52
N VAL A 238 -10.40 5.36 -17.48
CA VAL A 238 -11.87 5.41 -17.29
C VAL A 238 -12.53 6.54 -18.09
N VAL A 239 -11.73 7.32 -18.81
CA VAL A 239 -12.15 8.50 -19.57
C VAL A 239 -13.00 9.45 -18.73
N CYS A 240 -12.39 9.98 -17.65
CA CYS A 240 -13.06 10.92 -16.76
C CYS A 240 -13.32 12.24 -17.50
N GLN A 241 -14.58 12.71 -17.48
CA GLN A 241 -15.02 13.90 -18.19
C GLN A 241 -15.13 15.14 -17.29
N ASP A 242 -14.84 15.00 -15.99
CA ASP A 242 -15.03 16.04 -14.98
C ASP A 242 -13.86 16.08 -13.98
N TRP A 243 -12.66 16.37 -14.47
CA TRP A 243 -11.42 16.45 -13.69
C TRP A 243 -10.56 17.66 -14.12
N LEU A 244 -9.43 17.91 -13.49
CA LEU A 244 -8.49 19.02 -13.68
C LEU A 244 -9.06 20.38 -13.29
N ASN A 245 -10.05 20.90 -13.99
CA ASN A 245 -10.78 22.15 -13.70
C ASN A 245 -11.85 21.99 -12.61
N TYR A 246 -12.31 20.75 -12.37
CA TYR A 246 -13.24 20.35 -11.30
C TYR A 246 -12.70 19.09 -10.65
N ASN A 247 -13.25 18.70 -9.51
CA ASN A 247 -13.05 17.40 -8.86
C ASN A 247 -11.57 16.93 -8.74
N THR A 248 -10.64 17.88 -8.65
CA THR A 248 -9.21 17.58 -8.45
C THR A 248 -8.78 18.01 -7.06
N ALA A 249 -8.12 17.12 -6.36
CA ALA A 249 -7.58 17.36 -5.03
C ALA A 249 -6.13 16.86 -4.95
N TRP A 250 -5.26 17.64 -4.33
CA TRP A 250 -3.87 17.27 -4.10
C TRP A 250 -3.35 17.90 -2.81
N TRP A 251 -2.38 17.25 -2.22
CA TRP A 251 -1.88 17.66 -0.91
C TRP A 251 -0.42 17.23 -0.69
N ARG A 252 0.20 17.81 0.32
CA ARG A 252 1.46 17.32 0.90
C ARG A 252 1.46 17.49 2.41
N GLY A 253 2.12 16.57 3.13
CA GLY A 253 2.36 16.67 4.55
C GLY A 253 3.63 17.45 4.83
N MET A 254 3.61 18.32 5.83
CA MET A 254 4.75 19.12 6.27
C MET A 254 5.15 18.82 7.73
N ASP A 255 4.38 17.96 8.43
CA ASP A 255 4.71 17.52 9.78
C ASP A 255 6.12 16.93 9.81
N PRO A 256 7.02 17.42 10.68
CA PRO A 256 8.39 16.91 10.75
C PRO A 256 8.49 15.44 11.21
N ASN A 257 7.46 14.93 11.87
CA ASN A 257 7.36 13.53 12.30
C ASN A 257 6.52 12.67 11.34
N GLY A 258 5.73 13.30 10.46
CA GLY A 258 4.91 12.65 9.47
C GLY A 258 5.67 12.34 8.19
N GLU A 259 5.14 11.41 7.42
CA GLU A 259 5.64 11.06 6.10
C GLU A 259 5.12 12.04 5.03
N LYS A 260 5.72 12.06 3.85
CA LYS A 260 5.12 12.56 2.61
C LYS A 260 5.11 14.08 2.43
N LYS A 261 6.27 14.67 2.50
CA LYS A 261 6.50 16.08 2.12
C LYS A 261 6.44 16.33 0.60
N LYS A 262 5.90 15.40 -0.18
CA LYS A 262 5.76 15.50 -1.63
C LYS A 262 4.30 15.67 -2.00
N TRP A 263 4.03 16.56 -2.96
CA TRP A 263 2.70 16.69 -3.53
C TRP A 263 2.19 15.36 -4.07
N ARG A 264 0.90 15.05 -3.84
CA ARG A 264 0.24 13.82 -4.27
C ARG A 264 -1.24 14.07 -4.51
N TYR A 265 -1.83 13.26 -5.39
CA TYR A 265 -3.24 13.36 -5.71
C TYR A 265 -4.13 12.54 -4.79
N THR A 266 -5.37 13.02 -4.70
CA THR A 266 -6.51 12.29 -4.14
C THR A 266 -7.59 12.16 -5.20
N LEU A 267 -8.10 10.95 -5.43
CA LEU A 267 -9.27 10.73 -6.27
C LEU A 267 -10.50 11.37 -5.61
N TRP A 268 -11.34 12.00 -6.44
CA TRP A 268 -12.45 12.77 -5.89
C TRP A 268 -13.81 12.23 -6.31
N ASP A 269 -14.39 12.66 -7.37
CA ASP A 269 -15.75 12.35 -7.82
C ASP A 269 -15.69 11.65 -9.19
N MET A 270 -15.80 10.32 -9.18
CA MET A 270 -15.54 9.49 -10.37
C MET A 270 -16.84 9.01 -11.03
N ASP A 271 -17.96 9.68 -10.75
CA ASP A 271 -19.26 9.32 -11.33
C ASP A 271 -19.38 9.72 -12.81
N ASN A 272 -18.61 10.71 -13.26
CA ASN A 272 -18.59 11.19 -14.63
C ASN A 272 -17.49 10.50 -15.46
N THR A 273 -17.58 9.17 -15.54
CA THR A 273 -16.62 8.28 -16.22
C THR A 273 -17.35 7.28 -17.12
N PHE A 274 -16.64 6.58 -18.01
CA PHE A 274 -17.19 5.55 -18.89
C PHE A 274 -18.33 6.07 -19.78
N ASP A 275 -18.11 7.22 -20.42
CA ASP A 275 -19.09 7.92 -21.28
C ASP A 275 -20.40 8.27 -20.56
N HIS A 276 -20.31 8.66 -19.30
CA HIS A 276 -21.44 9.12 -18.51
C HIS A 276 -21.27 10.58 -18.10
N GLY A 277 -22.34 11.36 -18.22
CA GLY A 277 -22.41 12.74 -17.78
C GLY A 277 -21.99 13.78 -18.84
N THR A 278 -21.57 14.95 -18.37
CA THR A 278 -21.18 16.09 -19.22
C THR A 278 -19.67 16.20 -19.27
N ASN A 279 -19.12 16.41 -20.46
CA ASN A 279 -17.69 16.64 -20.66
C ASN A 279 -17.29 18.06 -20.23
N TYR A 280 -17.05 18.26 -18.93
CA TYR A 280 -16.61 19.53 -18.37
C TYR A 280 -15.11 19.78 -18.57
N THR A 281 -14.30 18.73 -18.66
CA THR A 281 -12.85 18.82 -18.88
C THR A 281 -12.50 19.22 -20.31
N GLY A 282 -13.39 18.90 -21.28
CA GLY A 282 -13.14 19.15 -22.70
C GLY A 282 -12.22 18.09 -23.34
N ILE A 283 -12.28 16.84 -22.86
CA ILE A 283 -11.55 15.72 -23.49
C ILE A 283 -12.02 15.53 -24.93
N PRO A 284 -11.13 15.15 -25.88
CA PRO A 284 -11.48 15.02 -27.31
C PRO A 284 -12.55 13.98 -27.58
N SER A 285 -12.55 12.86 -26.86
CA SER A 285 -13.51 11.76 -27.03
C SER A 285 -13.83 11.09 -25.68
N SER A 286 -15.11 10.75 -25.47
CA SER A 286 -15.56 9.92 -24.34
C SER A 286 -15.81 8.46 -24.73
N SER A 287 -15.54 8.09 -25.99
CA SER A 287 -15.76 6.72 -26.46
C SER A 287 -14.75 5.74 -25.83
N PRO A 288 -15.06 4.45 -25.81
CA PRO A 288 -14.10 3.44 -25.36
C PRO A 288 -12.81 3.38 -26.19
N THR A 289 -12.82 3.99 -27.40
CA THR A 289 -11.63 4.10 -28.27
C THR A 289 -10.91 5.46 -28.15
N ALA A 290 -11.22 6.28 -27.14
CA ALA A 290 -10.49 7.52 -26.87
C ALA A 290 -8.99 7.23 -26.71
N GLU A 291 -8.15 8.10 -27.27
CA GLU A 291 -6.70 7.89 -27.23
C GLU A 291 -6.14 8.00 -25.80
N PRO A 292 -5.27 7.09 -25.35
CA PRO A 292 -4.66 7.17 -24.02
C PRO A 292 -3.85 8.47 -23.80
N CYS A 293 -3.31 9.06 -24.87
CA CYS A 293 -2.53 10.28 -24.84
C CYS A 293 -3.37 11.58 -24.79
N ASP A 294 -4.71 11.49 -24.86
CA ASP A 294 -5.61 12.66 -24.94
C ASP A 294 -5.41 13.66 -23.79
N ALA A 295 -5.05 13.19 -22.58
CA ALA A 295 -4.78 14.07 -21.45
C ALA A 295 -3.69 15.11 -21.73
N SER A 296 -2.67 14.76 -22.52
CA SER A 296 -1.58 15.65 -22.91
C SER A 296 -2.02 16.80 -23.81
N THR A 297 -3.18 16.65 -24.50
CA THR A 297 -3.72 17.65 -25.44
C THR A 297 -4.54 18.74 -24.77
N LEU A 298 -4.89 18.59 -23.48
CA LEU A 298 -5.82 19.48 -22.76
C LEU A 298 -5.22 20.85 -22.40
N GLY A 299 -3.97 21.11 -22.74
CA GLY A 299 -3.29 22.37 -22.44
C GLY A 299 -3.18 22.61 -20.93
N ASN A 300 -3.51 23.84 -20.49
CA ASN A 300 -3.60 24.14 -19.04
C ASN A 300 -5.07 24.13 -18.59
N SER A 301 -5.73 23.00 -18.76
CA SER A 301 -7.12 22.85 -18.36
C SER A 301 -7.30 23.19 -16.88
N GLY A 302 -8.24 24.09 -16.57
CA GLY A 302 -8.50 24.62 -15.24
C GLY A 302 -7.47 25.62 -14.72
N GLY A 303 -6.35 25.87 -15.43
CA GLY A 303 -5.35 26.89 -15.07
C GLY A 303 -4.51 26.59 -13.83
N GLN A 304 -4.51 25.34 -13.33
CA GLN A 304 -3.78 24.95 -12.10
C GLN A 304 -2.38 24.39 -12.36
N GLY A 305 -1.99 24.25 -13.63
CA GLY A 305 -0.67 23.74 -14.01
C GLY A 305 -0.54 22.23 -14.10
N HIS A 306 -1.59 21.44 -13.83
CA HIS A 306 -1.51 19.97 -13.82
C HIS A 306 -1.06 19.38 -15.17
N VAL A 307 -1.68 19.78 -16.27
CA VAL A 307 -1.32 19.29 -17.62
C VAL A 307 0.03 19.82 -18.08
N PRO A 308 0.40 21.11 -17.89
CA PRO A 308 1.78 21.57 -18.11
C PRO A 308 2.83 20.77 -17.35
N ILE A 309 2.61 20.45 -16.05
CA ILE A 309 3.50 19.59 -15.28
C ILE A 309 3.59 18.21 -15.93
N TRP A 310 2.46 17.58 -16.23
CA TRP A 310 2.39 16.28 -16.88
C TRP A 310 3.18 16.23 -18.18
N ASN A 311 2.92 17.18 -19.08
CA ASN A 311 3.60 17.25 -20.38
C ASN A 311 5.11 17.47 -20.25
N GLU A 312 5.54 18.29 -19.29
CA GLU A 312 6.95 18.53 -19.05
C GLU A 312 7.65 17.31 -18.47
N MET A 313 6.99 16.57 -17.53
CA MET A 313 7.52 15.30 -17.00
C MET A 313 7.68 14.23 -18.09
N LEU A 314 6.73 14.12 -19.03
CA LEU A 314 6.84 13.19 -20.15
C LEU A 314 8.04 13.44 -21.07
N THR A 315 8.69 14.61 -21.01
CA THR A 315 9.95 14.86 -21.74
C THR A 315 11.16 14.18 -21.11
N ASN A 316 11.04 13.72 -19.86
CA ASN A 316 12.09 12.95 -19.19
C ASN A 316 11.90 11.45 -19.48
N GLN A 317 12.97 10.79 -19.96
CA GLN A 317 12.91 9.38 -20.36
C GLN A 317 12.53 8.45 -19.21
N GLU A 318 13.09 8.65 -18.01
CA GLU A 318 12.77 7.84 -16.82
C GLU A 318 11.28 7.92 -16.49
N PHE A 319 10.70 9.14 -16.48
CA PHE A 319 9.28 9.32 -16.18
C PHE A 319 8.37 8.72 -17.25
N HIS A 320 8.73 8.92 -18.53
CA HIS A 320 7.97 8.40 -19.66
C HIS A 320 7.93 6.87 -19.64
N ASP A 321 9.07 6.23 -19.45
CA ASP A 321 9.16 4.77 -19.42
C ASP A 321 8.44 4.19 -18.21
N ASP A 322 8.56 4.82 -17.02
CA ASP A 322 7.80 4.45 -15.82
C ASP A 322 6.28 4.54 -16.07
N TYR A 323 5.81 5.59 -16.75
CA TYR A 323 4.40 5.75 -17.09
C TYR A 323 3.89 4.64 -18.02
N ILE A 324 4.60 4.38 -19.13
CA ILE A 324 4.19 3.39 -20.12
C ILE A 324 4.25 1.97 -19.53
N ASN A 325 5.32 1.63 -18.80
CA ASN A 325 5.43 0.35 -18.11
C ASN A 325 4.31 0.17 -17.06
N ARG A 326 4.04 1.22 -16.26
CA ARG A 326 2.94 1.18 -15.27
C ARG A 326 1.58 0.98 -15.90
N TRP A 327 1.35 1.63 -17.05
CA TRP A 327 0.11 1.41 -17.81
C TRP A 327 -0.05 -0.07 -18.18
N GLN A 328 0.99 -0.69 -18.73
CA GLN A 328 0.94 -2.11 -19.12
C GLN A 328 0.78 -3.04 -17.93
N ASP A 329 1.47 -2.78 -16.82
CA ASP A 329 1.30 -3.55 -15.60
C ASP A 329 -0.15 -3.55 -15.12
N LEU A 330 -0.80 -2.40 -15.15
CA LEU A 330 -2.19 -2.27 -14.74
C LEU A 330 -3.16 -2.87 -15.78
N ALA A 331 -2.96 -2.61 -17.06
CA ALA A 331 -3.82 -3.12 -18.13
C ALA A 331 -3.76 -4.65 -18.26
N ASN A 332 -2.59 -5.24 -18.02
CA ASN A 332 -2.41 -6.69 -18.03
C ASN A 332 -2.81 -7.36 -16.69
N GLY A 333 -2.95 -6.58 -15.63
CA GLY A 333 -3.27 -7.00 -14.27
C GLY A 333 -4.64 -6.50 -13.77
N PRO A 334 -4.64 -5.59 -12.78
CA PRO A 334 -5.87 -5.18 -12.09
C PRO A 334 -6.79 -4.25 -12.91
N LEU A 335 -6.36 -3.75 -14.05
CA LEU A 335 -7.23 -3.06 -15.01
C LEU A 335 -7.47 -3.88 -16.29
N SER A 336 -7.18 -5.20 -16.26
CA SER A 336 -7.53 -6.10 -17.37
C SER A 336 -9.04 -6.28 -17.46
N CYS A 337 -9.54 -6.56 -18.67
CA CYS A 337 -10.98 -6.77 -18.92
C CYS A 337 -11.58 -7.79 -17.95
N THR A 338 -10.91 -8.93 -17.78
CA THR A 338 -11.40 -10.01 -16.91
C THR A 338 -11.53 -9.54 -15.47
N PHE A 339 -10.51 -8.83 -14.95
CA PHE A 339 -10.53 -8.35 -13.57
C PHE A 339 -11.57 -7.25 -13.39
N MET A 340 -11.59 -6.24 -14.25
CA MET A 340 -12.55 -5.13 -14.17
C MET A 340 -14.00 -5.61 -14.22
N ILE A 341 -14.32 -6.53 -15.13
CA ILE A 341 -15.68 -7.10 -15.23
C ILE A 341 -16.01 -7.95 -14.00
N HIS A 342 -15.08 -8.74 -13.50
CA HIS A 342 -15.29 -9.52 -12.28
C HIS A 342 -15.63 -8.63 -11.07
N ILE A 343 -14.91 -7.52 -10.91
CA ILE A 343 -15.18 -6.56 -9.82
C ILE A 343 -16.52 -5.85 -10.03
N LEU A 344 -16.81 -5.39 -11.25
CA LEU A 344 -18.12 -4.79 -11.57
C LEU A 344 -19.26 -5.75 -11.21
N ASP A 345 -19.18 -6.99 -11.64
CA ASP A 345 -20.20 -8.02 -11.39
C ASP A 345 -20.36 -8.30 -9.90
N SER A 346 -19.26 -8.38 -9.17
CA SER A 346 -19.29 -8.59 -7.73
C SER A 346 -19.99 -7.44 -7.00
N MET A 347 -19.71 -6.19 -7.38
CA MET A 347 -20.33 -5.02 -6.77
C MET A 347 -21.82 -4.89 -7.17
N ILE A 348 -22.16 -5.17 -8.41
CA ILE A 348 -23.56 -5.20 -8.88
C ILE A 348 -24.36 -6.26 -8.12
N ALA A 349 -23.82 -7.47 -7.92
CA ALA A 349 -24.49 -8.54 -7.19
C ALA A 349 -24.83 -8.16 -5.73
N VAL A 350 -24.11 -7.22 -5.13
CA VAL A 350 -24.41 -6.70 -3.78
C VAL A 350 -25.65 -5.82 -3.77
N ILE A 351 -25.81 -4.94 -4.77
CA ILE A 351 -26.92 -3.97 -4.79
C ILE A 351 -28.15 -4.49 -5.54
N GLU A 352 -27.99 -5.41 -6.48
CA GLU A 352 -29.06 -5.93 -7.35
C GLU A 352 -30.29 -6.41 -6.57
N PRO A 353 -30.19 -7.16 -5.46
CA PRO A 353 -31.36 -7.63 -4.69
C PRO A 353 -32.23 -6.49 -4.14
N GLU A 354 -31.66 -5.31 -3.90
CA GLU A 354 -32.35 -4.15 -3.34
C GLU A 354 -32.89 -3.20 -4.44
N MET A 355 -32.45 -3.33 -5.67
CA MET A 355 -32.88 -2.43 -6.75
C MET A 355 -34.38 -2.45 -7.03
N PRO A 356 -35.12 -3.56 -6.91
CA PRO A 356 -36.59 -3.53 -7.00
C PRO A 356 -37.23 -2.62 -5.96
N ARG A 357 -36.72 -2.59 -4.74
CA ARG A 357 -37.23 -1.74 -3.64
C ARG A 357 -36.80 -0.28 -3.82
N GLN A 358 -35.56 -0.03 -4.26
CA GLN A 358 -35.06 1.28 -4.68
C GLN A 358 -36.00 1.89 -5.73
N ILE A 359 -36.32 1.14 -6.77
CA ILE A 359 -37.18 1.55 -7.88
C ILE A 359 -38.62 1.79 -7.41
N ALA A 360 -39.14 0.94 -6.53
CA ALA A 360 -40.48 1.15 -5.96
C ALA A 360 -40.58 2.45 -5.15
N THR A 361 -39.49 2.87 -4.52
CA THR A 361 -39.43 4.11 -3.72
C THR A 361 -39.20 5.34 -4.58
N TRP A 362 -38.26 5.29 -5.54
CA TRP A 362 -37.75 6.45 -6.25
C TRP A 362 -38.18 6.53 -7.71
N GLY A 363 -38.74 5.47 -8.28
CA GLY A 363 -39.15 5.39 -9.69
C GLY A 363 -38.13 4.71 -10.59
N GLY A 364 -38.36 4.81 -11.91
CA GLY A 364 -37.58 4.07 -12.91
C GLY A 364 -38.15 2.67 -13.19
N THR A 365 -37.38 1.84 -13.87
CA THR A 365 -37.73 0.44 -14.13
C THR A 365 -36.50 -0.46 -13.94
N TYR A 366 -36.71 -1.71 -13.53
CA TYR A 366 -35.62 -2.66 -13.33
C TYR A 366 -34.86 -2.89 -14.66
N THR A 367 -35.57 -3.12 -15.76
CA THR A 367 -34.95 -3.27 -17.10
C THR A 367 -34.17 -2.01 -17.54
N GLY A 368 -34.62 -0.80 -17.15
CA GLY A 368 -33.87 0.42 -17.43
C GLY A 368 -32.53 0.44 -16.72
N TRP A 369 -32.49 0.05 -15.47
CA TRP A 369 -31.26 -0.09 -14.69
C TRP A 369 -30.34 -1.19 -15.27
N GLU A 370 -30.88 -2.40 -15.53
CA GLU A 370 -30.12 -3.49 -16.14
C GLU A 370 -29.46 -3.08 -17.48
N ASN A 371 -30.18 -2.33 -18.31
CA ASN A 371 -29.64 -1.81 -19.57
C ASN A 371 -28.47 -0.85 -19.32
N ASN A 372 -28.55 0.02 -18.30
CA ASN A 372 -27.46 0.94 -17.96
C ASN A 372 -26.23 0.18 -17.46
N VAL A 373 -26.39 -0.84 -16.63
CA VAL A 373 -25.30 -1.73 -16.19
C VAL A 373 -24.68 -2.47 -17.39
N THR A 374 -25.53 -2.96 -18.30
CA THR A 374 -25.07 -3.63 -19.53
C THR A 374 -24.27 -2.69 -20.42
N ASN A 375 -24.70 -1.44 -20.57
CA ASN A 375 -23.97 -0.43 -21.35
C ASN A 375 -22.61 -0.11 -20.72
N LEU A 376 -22.55 0.06 -19.40
CA LEU A 376 -21.28 0.24 -18.68
C LEU A 376 -20.33 -0.96 -18.91
N ARG A 377 -20.84 -2.19 -18.79
CA ARG A 377 -20.07 -3.41 -19.04
C ARG A 377 -19.50 -3.46 -20.46
N ASN A 378 -20.34 -3.17 -21.47
CA ASN A 378 -19.92 -3.17 -22.87
C ASN A 378 -18.90 -2.08 -23.16
N TRP A 379 -19.03 -0.91 -22.53
CA TRP A 379 -18.04 0.15 -22.64
C TRP A 379 -16.68 -0.29 -22.09
N ILE A 380 -16.65 -0.90 -20.89
CA ILE A 380 -15.41 -1.41 -20.26
C ILE A 380 -14.74 -2.46 -21.15
N LEU A 381 -15.49 -3.43 -21.69
CA LEU A 381 -14.95 -4.45 -22.59
C LEU A 381 -14.33 -3.82 -23.84
N ALA A 382 -15.03 -2.90 -24.49
CA ALA A 382 -14.52 -2.20 -25.67
C ALA A 382 -13.29 -1.34 -25.36
N ARG A 383 -13.21 -0.76 -24.14
CA ARG A 383 -12.06 0.03 -23.69
C ARG A 383 -10.82 -0.82 -23.54
N CYS A 384 -10.92 -1.94 -22.83
CA CYS A 384 -9.80 -2.86 -22.65
C CYS A 384 -9.20 -3.29 -24.01
N ASP A 385 -10.07 -3.67 -24.96
CA ASP A 385 -9.62 -4.16 -26.27
C ASP A 385 -8.87 -3.10 -27.10
N SER A 386 -9.14 -1.82 -26.86
CA SER A 386 -8.56 -0.71 -27.64
C SER A 386 -7.29 -0.11 -27.05
N MET A 387 -6.93 -0.42 -25.80
CA MET A 387 -5.89 0.32 -25.07
C MET A 387 -4.49 0.16 -25.65
N ASN A 388 -4.04 -1.07 -25.86
CA ASN A 388 -2.67 -1.31 -26.35
C ASN A 388 -2.47 -0.75 -27.77
N SER A 389 -3.45 -0.92 -28.67
CA SER A 389 -3.37 -0.33 -30.00
C SER A 389 -3.41 1.20 -29.95
N GLY A 390 -4.21 1.79 -29.06
CA GLY A 390 -4.29 3.24 -28.87
C GLY A 390 -2.94 3.87 -28.51
N PHE A 391 -2.14 3.21 -27.66
CA PHE A 391 -0.79 3.70 -27.34
C PHE A 391 0.17 3.63 -28.53
N VAL A 392 0.15 2.53 -29.28
CA VAL A 392 0.97 2.41 -30.51
C VAL A 392 0.65 3.52 -31.50
N ASP A 393 -0.62 3.96 -31.55
CA ASP A 393 -1.06 4.99 -32.48
C ASP A 393 -0.69 6.42 -32.00
N CYS A 394 -0.72 6.69 -30.68
CA CYS A 394 -0.55 8.05 -30.14
C CYS A 394 0.82 8.35 -29.56
N ASP A 395 1.62 7.33 -29.18
CA ASP A 395 2.98 7.51 -28.63
C ASP A 395 4.05 7.08 -29.65
N THR A 396 4.81 8.04 -30.15
CA THR A 396 5.82 7.80 -31.20
C THR A 396 7.08 7.09 -30.70
N ALA A 397 7.30 6.96 -29.40
CA ALA A 397 8.39 6.18 -28.84
C ALA A 397 8.11 4.68 -28.95
N ILE A 398 6.84 4.27 -28.97
CA ILE A 398 6.44 2.87 -29.03
C ILE A 398 6.67 2.31 -30.44
N THR A 399 7.50 1.26 -30.54
CA THR A 399 7.87 0.63 -31.82
C THR A 399 7.02 -0.59 -32.17
N GLY A 400 6.30 -1.16 -31.20
CA GLY A 400 5.44 -2.33 -31.37
C GLY A 400 5.04 -2.96 -30.05
N ILE A 401 4.31 -4.07 -30.15
CA ILE A 401 3.90 -4.90 -29.00
C ILE A 401 4.56 -6.27 -29.15
N PHE A 402 5.24 -6.73 -28.12
CA PHE A 402 6.02 -7.97 -28.12
C PHE A 402 5.69 -8.83 -26.90
N ASP A 403 5.77 -10.16 -27.07
CA ASP A 403 5.62 -11.11 -25.98
C ASP A 403 6.93 -11.21 -25.18
N VAL A 404 6.85 -10.98 -23.88
CA VAL A 404 7.94 -11.16 -22.92
C VAL A 404 7.63 -12.34 -22.04
N THR A 405 8.46 -13.37 -22.08
CA THR A 405 8.38 -14.50 -21.17
C THR A 405 9.53 -14.45 -20.18
N VAL A 406 9.23 -14.49 -18.88
CA VAL A 406 10.22 -14.57 -17.80
C VAL A 406 10.21 -15.96 -17.19
N GLN A 407 11.37 -16.60 -17.13
CA GLN A 407 11.54 -17.94 -16.56
C GLN A 407 12.58 -17.95 -15.43
N ILE A 408 12.17 -18.45 -14.26
CA ILE A 408 13.03 -18.62 -13.10
C ILE A 408 13.66 -20.02 -13.13
N ILE A 409 15.00 -20.08 -13.08
CA ILE A 409 15.78 -21.32 -12.98
C ILE A 409 16.51 -21.35 -11.63
N GLY A 410 16.17 -22.28 -10.78
CA GLY A 410 16.60 -22.30 -9.37
C GLY A 410 15.52 -21.77 -8.44
N ILE A 411 15.90 -21.21 -7.28
CA ILE A 411 14.97 -20.64 -6.30
C ILE A 411 15.25 -19.15 -6.14
N GLY A 412 14.31 -18.33 -6.58
CA GLY A 412 14.44 -16.89 -6.53
C GLY A 412 13.21 -16.16 -7.07
N ALA A 413 13.31 -14.84 -7.16
CA ALA A 413 12.28 -14.00 -7.76
C ALA A 413 12.90 -12.83 -8.52
N VAL A 414 12.21 -12.41 -9.56
CA VAL A 414 12.51 -11.26 -10.40
C VAL A 414 11.36 -10.27 -10.31
N GLU A 415 11.67 -9.02 -10.12
CA GLU A 415 10.75 -7.90 -10.32
C GLU A 415 10.92 -7.36 -11.73
N MET A 416 9.81 -7.15 -12.44
CA MET A 416 9.75 -6.54 -13.76
C MET A 416 8.91 -5.28 -13.72
N SER A 417 9.33 -4.21 -14.37
CA SER A 417 8.63 -2.91 -14.41
C SER A 417 8.44 -2.25 -13.05
N ASN A 418 9.22 -2.60 -12.01
CA ASN A 418 9.09 -2.10 -10.64
C ASN A 418 7.72 -2.42 -9.98
N SER A 419 7.00 -3.46 -10.45
CA SER A 419 5.68 -3.82 -9.92
C SER A 419 5.33 -5.30 -10.02
N ASN A 420 5.81 -6.03 -11.03
CA ASN A 420 5.45 -7.45 -11.24
C ASN A 420 6.51 -8.38 -10.68
N ILE A 421 6.16 -9.13 -9.64
CA ILE A 421 7.03 -10.14 -9.04
C ILE A 421 6.78 -11.52 -9.67
N ILE A 422 7.79 -12.01 -10.37
CA ILE A 422 7.81 -13.36 -10.95
C ILE A 422 8.70 -14.25 -10.07
N ASN A 423 8.15 -15.34 -9.57
CA ASN A 423 8.83 -16.30 -8.69
C ASN A 423 8.58 -17.74 -9.14
N ASN A 424 9.04 -18.71 -8.36
CA ASN A 424 8.88 -20.13 -8.70
C ASN A 424 7.43 -20.63 -8.79
N LEU A 425 6.45 -19.89 -8.24
CA LEU A 425 5.03 -20.31 -8.25
C LEU A 425 4.32 -19.88 -9.54
N ASN A 426 4.72 -18.74 -10.13
CA ASN A 426 4.12 -18.19 -11.33
C ASN A 426 5.03 -18.21 -12.58
N SER A 427 6.26 -18.73 -12.47
CA SER A 427 7.19 -18.93 -13.59
C SER A 427 6.89 -20.26 -14.34
N PRO A 428 6.97 -20.31 -15.70
CA PRO A 428 7.21 -19.17 -16.59
C PRO A 428 5.99 -18.25 -16.68
N TRP A 429 6.25 -16.95 -16.74
CA TRP A 429 5.24 -15.92 -16.84
C TRP A 429 5.39 -15.17 -18.16
N THR A 430 4.30 -14.98 -18.89
CA THR A 430 4.30 -14.31 -20.20
C THR A 430 3.31 -13.16 -20.21
N ASP A 431 3.74 -12.03 -20.76
CA ASP A 431 2.94 -10.83 -20.90
C ASP A 431 3.33 -10.05 -22.16
N GLN A 432 2.43 -9.15 -22.61
CA GLN A 432 2.69 -8.24 -23.72
C GLN A 432 3.31 -6.94 -23.23
N ARG A 433 4.41 -6.52 -23.87
CA ARG A 433 5.12 -5.29 -23.54
C ARG A 433 5.44 -4.47 -24.78
N PHE A 434 5.52 -3.15 -24.59
CA PHE A 434 5.87 -2.24 -25.69
C PHE A 434 7.38 -2.26 -25.93
N GLY A 435 7.77 -2.21 -27.21
CA GLY A 435 9.14 -1.87 -27.63
C GLY A 435 9.32 -0.37 -27.78
N GLY A 436 10.57 0.10 -27.73
CA GLY A 436 10.92 1.50 -27.70
C GLY A 436 10.88 2.12 -26.31
N ILE A 437 10.57 1.31 -25.30
CA ILE A 437 10.46 1.67 -23.88
C ILE A 437 11.43 0.81 -23.09
N ASP A 438 12.21 1.41 -22.22
CA ASP A 438 13.13 0.70 -21.33
C ASP A 438 12.33 -0.13 -20.30
N LEU A 439 12.44 -1.46 -20.42
CA LEU A 439 11.78 -2.42 -19.52
C LEU A 439 12.80 -2.94 -18.50
N PRO A 440 12.72 -2.54 -17.23
CA PRO A 440 13.65 -2.99 -16.20
C PRO A 440 13.27 -4.34 -15.61
N PHE A 441 14.29 -5.12 -15.24
CA PHE A 441 14.21 -6.35 -14.47
C PHE A 441 15.23 -6.31 -13.33
N GLU A 442 14.87 -6.81 -12.17
CA GLU A 442 15.74 -6.91 -11.01
C GLU A 442 15.55 -8.26 -10.31
N ALA A 443 16.64 -8.94 -9.99
CA ALA A 443 16.58 -10.15 -9.15
C ALA A 443 16.43 -9.75 -7.68
N VAL A 444 15.19 -9.80 -7.15
CA VAL A 444 14.84 -9.26 -5.83
C VAL A 444 14.95 -10.26 -4.69
N SER A 445 15.08 -11.55 -4.99
CA SER A 445 15.30 -12.58 -3.96
C SER A 445 16.01 -13.81 -4.52
N GLY A 446 16.71 -14.53 -3.64
CA GLY A 446 17.54 -15.69 -3.99
C GLY A 446 18.96 -15.31 -4.37
N PRO A 447 19.89 -16.28 -4.40
CA PRO A 447 21.28 -16.06 -4.81
C PRO A 447 21.37 -16.01 -6.34
N PHE A 448 21.19 -14.82 -6.90
CA PHE A 448 21.27 -14.59 -8.33
C PHE A 448 22.63 -15.04 -8.91
N ASP A 449 22.61 -15.66 -10.08
CA ASP A 449 23.79 -16.14 -10.80
C ASP A 449 23.98 -15.35 -12.10
N HIS A 450 23.03 -15.46 -13.04
CA HIS A 450 23.12 -14.71 -14.31
C HIS A 450 21.77 -14.65 -15.05
N TRP A 451 21.72 -13.76 -16.05
CA TRP A 451 20.65 -13.68 -17.04
C TRP A 451 21.02 -14.44 -18.32
N GLU A 452 20.04 -15.09 -18.94
CA GLU A 452 20.10 -15.58 -20.33
C GLU A 452 18.92 -14.99 -21.12
N ILE A 453 19.19 -14.39 -22.28
CA ILE A 453 18.16 -13.86 -23.16
C ILE A 453 18.11 -14.70 -24.44
N ILE A 454 16.92 -15.18 -24.79
CA ILE A 454 16.64 -15.91 -26.02
C ILE A 454 15.66 -15.09 -26.85
N SER A 455 16.13 -14.58 -27.99
CA SER A 455 15.38 -13.79 -28.94
C SER A 455 15.97 -13.92 -30.34
N ALA A 456 15.20 -13.55 -31.36
CA ALA A 456 15.74 -13.37 -32.73
C ALA A 456 16.66 -12.13 -32.84
N ASN A 457 16.54 -11.19 -31.89
CA ASN A 457 17.33 -9.96 -31.83
C ASN A 457 18.51 -10.07 -30.85
N THR A 458 19.50 -9.20 -30.99
CA THR A 458 20.68 -9.18 -30.13
C THR A 458 20.58 -8.04 -29.13
N TYR A 459 20.67 -8.37 -27.84
CA TYR A 459 20.70 -7.40 -26.74
C TYR A 459 22.11 -7.31 -26.15
N VAL A 460 22.50 -6.12 -25.72
CA VAL A 460 23.81 -5.87 -25.07
C VAL A 460 23.56 -5.59 -23.60
N PHE A 461 24.02 -6.48 -22.73
CA PHE A 461 23.87 -6.39 -21.28
C PHE A 461 25.00 -7.14 -20.57
N ASP A 462 25.20 -6.88 -19.28
CA ASP A 462 26.07 -7.71 -18.44
C ASP A 462 25.22 -8.83 -17.80
N PRO A 463 25.43 -10.09 -18.14
CA PRO A 463 24.61 -11.18 -17.63
C PRO A 463 24.76 -11.42 -16.12
N ASN A 464 25.85 -10.95 -15.48
CA ASN A 464 26.17 -11.25 -14.08
C ASN A 464 25.74 -10.14 -13.09
N VAL A 465 25.14 -9.06 -13.58
CA VAL A 465 24.54 -8.02 -12.74
C VAL A 465 23.09 -8.38 -12.47
N ASP A 466 22.63 -8.24 -11.23
CA ASP A 466 21.29 -8.59 -10.80
C ASP A 466 20.18 -7.72 -11.40
N THR A 467 20.53 -6.64 -12.08
CA THR A 467 19.63 -5.75 -12.82
C THR A 467 19.84 -5.87 -14.32
N LEU A 468 18.75 -5.79 -15.08
CA LEU A 468 18.73 -5.86 -16.54
C LEU A 468 17.71 -4.83 -17.05
N VAL A 469 18.04 -4.11 -18.13
CA VAL A 469 17.10 -3.24 -18.84
C VAL A 469 17.08 -3.64 -20.31
N LEU A 470 15.88 -3.81 -20.87
CA LEU A 470 15.69 -4.18 -22.28
C LEU A 470 14.78 -3.17 -22.99
N ASP A 471 15.24 -2.61 -24.10
CA ASP A 471 14.38 -2.02 -25.11
C ASP A 471 14.00 -3.11 -26.12
N LEU A 472 12.73 -3.52 -26.11
CA LEU A 472 12.26 -4.67 -26.88
C LEU A 472 12.25 -4.38 -28.38
N GLN A 473 12.82 -5.29 -29.15
CA GLN A 473 12.87 -5.25 -30.62
C GLN A 473 12.09 -6.42 -31.26
N GLY A 474 11.48 -7.29 -30.44
CA GLY A 474 10.74 -8.50 -30.81
C GLY A 474 10.47 -9.34 -29.56
N ASP A 475 9.82 -10.47 -29.75
CA ASP A 475 9.52 -11.42 -28.68
C ASP A 475 10.81 -11.89 -27.98
N VAL A 476 10.74 -12.04 -26.66
CA VAL A 476 11.89 -12.40 -25.84
C VAL A 476 11.54 -13.37 -24.72
N LEU A 477 12.42 -14.35 -24.51
CA LEU A 477 12.46 -15.17 -23.31
C LEU A 477 13.65 -14.75 -22.44
N VAL A 478 13.37 -14.18 -21.28
CA VAL A 478 14.33 -13.78 -20.26
C VAL A 478 14.38 -14.91 -19.21
N LYS A 479 15.56 -15.52 -19.03
CA LYS A 479 15.78 -16.49 -17.97
C LYS A 479 16.67 -15.90 -16.89
N ALA A 480 16.19 -15.94 -15.65
CA ALA A 480 16.98 -15.60 -14.46
C ALA A 480 17.46 -16.90 -13.81
N TYR A 481 18.77 -17.08 -13.74
CA TYR A 481 19.37 -18.22 -13.08
C TYR A 481 19.73 -17.87 -11.64
N PHE A 482 19.36 -18.75 -10.72
CA PHE A 482 19.68 -18.65 -9.30
C PHE A 482 20.49 -19.87 -8.89
N THR A 483 21.58 -19.64 -8.18
CA THR A 483 22.38 -20.74 -7.65
C THR A 483 21.53 -21.61 -6.73
N PRO A 484 21.53 -22.95 -6.92
CA PRO A 484 20.79 -23.82 -6.03
C PRO A 484 21.20 -23.63 -4.57
N THR A 485 20.22 -23.62 -3.66
CA THR A 485 20.47 -23.44 -2.23
C THR A 485 20.26 -24.73 -1.43
N ARG A 486 20.81 -24.75 -0.21
CA ARG A 486 20.55 -25.73 0.84
C ARG A 486 20.13 -25.02 2.11
N ASP A 487 19.13 -25.58 2.77
CA ASP A 487 18.60 -25.02 4.01
C ASP A 487 19.34 -25.61 5.20
N ILE A 488 19.93 -24.76 6.02
CA ILE A 488 20.55 -25.13 7.28
C ILE A 488 19.71 -24.59 8.43
N THR A 489 19.20 -25.50 9.25
CA THR A 489 18.44 -25.14 10.45
C THR A 489 19.36 -25.14 11.67
N TYR A 490 19.47 -23.98 12.33
CA TYR A 490 20.25 -23.85 13.57
C TYR A 490 19.38 -24.08 14.78
N ASN A 491 19.89 -24.86 15.73
CA ASN A 491 19.19 -25.19 16.96
C ASN A 491 20.14 -25.17 18.18
N ILE A 492 19.57 -25.11 19.38
CA ILE A 492 20.32 -25.20 20.65
C ILE A 492 19.68 -26.27 21.55
N SER A 493 20.52 -27.05 22.26
CA SER A 493 20.09 -28.01 23.25
C SER A 493 20.88 -27.87 24.54
N PRO A 494 20.25 -27.62 25.71
CA PRO A 494 18.80 -27.37 25.89
C PRO A 494 18.37 -25.97 25.41
N ILE A 495 17.15 -25.84 24.97
CA ILE A 495 16.53 -24.55 24.59
C ILE A 495 16.19 -23.72 25.84
N GLY A 496 15.97 -22.40 25.65
CA GLY A 496 15.55 -21.51 26.74
C GLY A 496 16.69 -20.91 27.56
N THR A 497 17.91 -20.92 27.03
CA THR A 497 19.09 -20.24 27.62
C THR A 497 19.34 -18.92 26.91
N ALA A 498 20.17 -18.04 27.49
CA ALA A 498 20.62 -16.80 26.85
C ALA A 498 21.77 -17.04 25.84
N THR A 499 22.10 -18.30 25.51
CA THR A 499 23.09 -18.66 24.49
C THR A 499 22.61 -18.30 23.10
N THR A 500 23.50 -17.77 22.27
CA THR A 500 23.28 -17.45 20.86
C THR A 500 24.33 -18.13 19.99
N ILE A 501 24.04 -18.22 18.67
CA ILE A 501 24.99 -18.73 17.68
C ILE A 501 25.39 -17.56 16.78
N ASN A 502 26.69 -17.36 16.61
CA ASN A 502 27.23 -16.49 15.56
C ASN A 502 27.47 -17.31 14.31
N VAL A 503 26.88 -16.87 13.20
CA VAL A 503 26.98 -17.50 11.88
C VAL A 503 27.51 -16.45 10.90
N ASP A 504 28.73 -16.61 10.42
CA ASP A 504 29.42 -15.67 9.53
C ASP A 504 29.35 -14.20 9.99
N GLY A 505 29.41 -13.97 11.31
CA GLY A 505 29.34 -12.64 11.93
C GLY A 505 27.91 -12.18 12.30
N VAL A 506 26.87 -12.89 11.89
CA VAL A 506 25.47 -12.60 12.25
C VAL A 506 25.07 -13.42 13.49
N VAL A 507 24.48 -12.77 14.48
CA VAL A 507 24.05 -13.43 15.73
C VAL A 507 22.61 -13.92 15.62
N ILE A 508 22.41 -15.23 15.76
CA ILE A 508 21.09 -15.89 15.84
C ILE A 508 20.74 -16.08 17.31
N SER A 509 19.59 -15.55 17.73
CA SER A 509 19.08 -15.60 19.11
C SER A 509 17.71 -16.29 19.24
N VAL A 510 17.06 -16.63 18.14
CA VAL A 510 15.77 -17.34 18.09
C VAL A 510 16.01 -18.73 17.50
N PHE A 511 15.50 -19.78 18.15
CA PHE A 511 15.70 -21.17 17.72
C PHE A 511 14.40 -21.96 17.73
N PRO A 512 14.16 -22.83 16.70
CA PRO A 512 15.01 -23.03 15.53
C PRO A 512 14.95 -21.86 14.53
N THR A 513 16.06 -21.59 13.82
CA THR A 513 16.14 -20.63 12.70
C THR A 513 16.75 -21.33 11.50
N THR A 514 16.10 -21.21 10.33
CA THR A 514 16.59 -21.77 9.07
C THR A 514 17.14 -20.67 8.18
N ILE A 515 18.31 -20.90 7.58
CA ILE A 515 18.96 -20.01 6.62
C ILE A 515 19.30 -20.83 5.38
N SER A 516 18.98 -20.29 4.19
CA SER A 516 19.30 -20.89 2.89
C SER A 516 20.68 -20.40 2.42
N TYR A 517 21.56 -21.30 2.03
CA TYR A 517 22.90 -21.02 1.52
C TYR A 517 23.07 -21.55 0.10
N PRO A 518 23.84 -20.89 -0.78
CA PRO A 518 24.31 -21.48 -2.02
C PRO A 518 24.98 -22.85 -1.77
N ILE A 519 24.81 -23.79 -2.70
CA ILE A 519 25.43 -25.12 -2.56
C ILE A 519 26.95 -24.96 -2.45
N ASN A 520 27.56 -25.68 -1.50
CA ASN A 520 28.98 -25.69 -1.21
C ASN A 520 29.54 -24.39 -0.63
N GLN A 521 28.73 -23.46 -0.18
CA GLN A 521 29.23 -22.31 0.57
C GLN A 521 29.86 -22.77 1.88
N ILE A 522 31.01 -22.18 2.23
CA ILE A 522 31.60 -22.39 3.56
C ILE A 522 30.91 -21.48 4.56
N VAL A 523 30.40 -22.06 5.62
CA VAL A 523 29.68 -21.37 6.70
C VAL A 523 30.47 -21.53 7.98
N ASN A 524 30.76 -20.42 8.68
CA ASN A 524 31.49 -20.41 9.94
C ASN A 524 30.51 -20.21 11.10
N ILE A 525 30.67 -21.02 12.15
CA ILE A 525 29.81 -20.98 13.34
C ILE A 525 30.61 -20.89 14.61
N SER A 526 30.10 -20.14 15.58
CA SER A 526 30.65 -20.09 16.95
C SER A 526 29.55 -19.78 17.97
N PRO A 527 29.63 -20.32 19.22
CA PRO A 527 28.64 -20.02 20.24
C PRO A 527 28.99 -18.75 21.02
N ASN A 528 27.98 -17.95 21.37
CA ASN A 528 28.07 -16.98 22.45
C ASN A 528 27.31 -17.54 23.65
N LEU A 529 28.04 -18.12 24.60
CA LEU A 529 27.46 -18.92 25.67
C LEU A 529 26.85 -18.06 26.78
N ASP A 530 25.70 -18.48 27.27
CA ASP A 530 25.17 -18.06 28.57
C ASP A 530 26.22 -18.34 29.64
N PRO A 531 26.53 -17.41 30.58
CA PRO A 531 27.52 -17.58 31.61
C PRO A 531 27.37 -18.84 32.48
N LEU A 532 26.17 -19.38 32.60
CA LEU A 532 25.85 -20.58 33.37
C LEU A 532 26.09 -21.88 32.60
N TYR A 533 26.49 -21.81 31.33
CA TYR A 533 26.66 -22.97 30.46
C TYR A 533 28.06 -23.00 29.86
N GLU A 534 28.47 -24.18 29.43
CA GLU A 534 29.70 -24.42 28.68
C GLU A 534 29.39 -25.17 27.40
N PHE A 535 30.24 -24.99 26.39
CA PHE A 535 30.16 -25.69 25.11
C PHE A 535 30.39 -27.19 25.33
N SER A 536 29.57 -28.03 24.72
CA SER A 536 29.75 -29.49 24.71
C SER A 536 30.14 -29.97 23.31
N SER A 537 29.29 -29.74 22.32
CA SER A 537 29.56 -30.16 20.95
C SER A 537 28.62 -29.42 19.98
N TRP A 538 28.97 -29.46 18.72
CA TRP A 538 28.05 -29.31 17.62
C TRP A 538 27.54 -30.69 17.18
N ASP A 539 26.31 -30.76 16.73
CA ASP A 539 25.72 -31.96 16.14
C ASP A 539 25.12 -31.62 14.78
N SER A 540 25.23 -32.55 13.82
CA SER A 540 24.70 -32.41 12.43
C SER A 540 24.53 -33.80 11.85
N ASP A 541 23.50 -33.97 10.98
CA ASP A 541 23.17 -35.28 10.39
C ASP A 541 23.99 -35.57 9.12
N SER A 542 24.26 -34.54 8.31
CA SER A 542 24.84 -34.73 6.96
C SER A 542 26.01 -33.80 6.62
N VAL A 543 26.08 -32.58 7.19
CA VAL A 543 27.24 -31.70 6.95
C VAL A 543 28.42 -32.07 7.84
N ILE A 544 29.64 -31.97 7.28
CA ILE A 544 30.86 -32.27 7.99
C ILE A 544 31.38 -31.00 8.67
N LEU A 545 31.47 -31.04 10.01
CA LEU A 545 31.97 -29.92 10.82
C LEU A 545 33.51 -29.97 10.95
N LEU A 546 34.15 -28.87 10.60
CA LEU A 546 35.62 -28.71 10.66
C LEU A 546 36.03 -27.67 11.70
N PRO A 547 37.12 -27.87 12.46
CA PRO A 547 38.01 -29.04 12.41
C PRO A 547 37.34 -30.30 13.01
N THR A 548 36.41 -30.19 13.96
CA THR A 548 35.61 -31.28 14.52
C THR A 548 34.35 -30.73 15.16
N SER A 549 33.37 -31.60 15.42
CA SER A 549 32.13 -31.24 16.15
C SER A 549 32.39 -30.83 17.63
N ASN A 550 33.56 -31.14 18.18
CA ASN A 550 33.97 -30.78 19.54
C ASN A 550 34.74 -29.44 19.62
N SER A 551 34.92 -28.75 18.52
CA SER A 551 35.48 -27.40 18.49
C SER A 551 34.39 -26.35 18.65
N PRO A 552 34.49 -25.40 19.60
CA PRO A 552 33.49 -24.35 19.71
C PRO A 552 33.44 -23.45 18.44
N VAL A 553 34.55 -23.21 17.78
CA VAL A 553 34.59 -22.55 16.47
C VAL A 553 34.69 -23.63 15.42
N ALA A 554 33.68 -23.70 14.57
CA ALA A 554 33.61 -24.68 13.51
C ALA A 554 33.17 -24.04 12.18
N SER A 555 33.41 -24.75 11.09
CA SER A 555 32.90 -24.44 9.77
C SER A 555 32.41 -25.70 9.06
N PHE A 556 31.51 -25.52 8.10
CA PHE A 556 31.05 -26.60 7.24
C PHE A 556 30.74 -26.09 5.84
N SER A 557 30.64 -27.02 4.90
CA SER A 557 30.14 -26.72 3.55
C SER A 557 28.64 -27.03 3.48
N SER A 558 27.84 -26.11 2.95
CA SER A 558 26.38 -26.28 2.72
C SER A 558 26.10 -27.23 1.54
N SER A 559 26.73 -28.39 1.51
CA SER A 559 26.55 -29.40 0.44
C SER A 559 25.19 -30.09 0.48
N ASN A 560 24.58 -30.16 1.65
CA ASN A 560 23.25 -30.72 1.88
C ASN A 560 22.44 -29.83 2.81
N SER A 561 21.10 -29.93 2.76
CA SER A 561 20.23 -29.37 3.80
C SER A 561 20.41 -30.19 5.09
N ASP A 562 20.48 -29.50 6.24
CA ASP A 562 20.79 -30.14 7.52
C ASP A 562 20.27 -29.34 8.71
N THR A 563 20.28 -29.97 9.88
CA THR A 563 20.09 -29.30 11.16
C THR A 563 21.39 -29.31 11.94
N VAL A 564 21.93 -28.12 12.23
CA VAL A 564 23.13 -27.94 13.04
C VAL A 564 22.71 -27.53 14.46
N THR A 565 22.96 -28.40 15.42
CA THR A 565 22.56 -28.20 16.82
C THR A 565 23.78 -27.88 17.69
N LEU A 566 23.71 -26.77 18.40
CA LEU A 566 24.64 -26.43 19.45
C LEU A 566 24.25 -27.15 20.76
N ASN A 567 25.07 -28.08 21.21
CA ASN A 567 24.89 -28.71 22.50
C ASN A 567 25.69 -27.99 23.58
N ILE A 568 25.01 -27.59 24.65
CA ILE A 568 25.59 -26.92 25.80
C ILE A 568 25.27 -27.67 27.09
N VAL A 569 26.15 -27.60 28.06
CA VAL A 569 25.97 -28.24 29.39
C VAL A 569 25.95 -27.17 30.46
N LYS A 570 25.06 -27.33 31.41
CA LYS A 570 25.03 -26.42 32.56
C LYS A 570 26.25 -26.66 33.45
N LYS A 571 26.97 -25.58 33.76
CA LYS A 571 28.10 -25.63 34.69
C LYS A 571 27.67 -26.11 36.08
N PRO A 572 28.42 -27.01 36.75
CA PRO A 572 28.17 -27.34 38.14
C PRO A 572 28.30 -26.11 39.02
N THR A 573 27.53 -26.07 40.08
CA THR A 573 27.52 -24.96 41.04
C THR A 573 27.95 -25.44 42.41
N ILE A 574 28.73 -24.61 43.12
CA ILE A 574 29.08 -24.82 44.50
C ILE A 574 28.51 -23.67 45.32
N THR A 575 27.76 -24.02 46.40
CA THR A 575 27.25 -23.01 47.31
C THR A 575 28.14 -23.00 48.57
N TYR A 576 28.72 -21.85 48.84
CA TYR A 576 29.56 -21.60 50.00
C TYR A 576 28.70 -21.04 51.13
N MET A 577 28.86 -21.61 52.32
CA MET A 577 28.15 -21.19 53.53
C MET A 577 29.10 -21.16 54.73
N ILE A 578 28.78 -20.34 55.69
CA ILE A 578 29.45 -20.32 57.00
C ILE A 578 28.44 -20.66 58.11
N ASP A 579 28.82 -21.51 59.00
CA ASP A 579 28.05 -21.85 60.19
C ASP A 579 28.91 -21.66 61.48
N PRO A 580 28.48 -20.82 62.42
CA PRO A 580 27.27 -20.01 62.44
C PRO A 580 27.36 -18.78 61.50
N GLY A 581 26.25 -18.43 60.87
CA GLY A 581 26.16 -17.37 59.82
C GLY A 581 26.34 -15.90 60.27
N SER A 582 26.71 -15.69 61.55
CA SER A 582 26.87 -14.34 62.13
C SER A 582 28.34 -13.99 62.47
N THR A 583 29.31 -14.62 61.83
CA THR A 583 30.74 -14.36 62.07
C THR A 583 31.32 -13.38 61.04
N THR A 584 32.46 -12.74 61.34
CA THR A 584 33.25 -11.97 60.39
C THR A 584 34.20 -12.85 59.57
N SER A 585 34.09 -14.19 59.68
CA SER A 585 34.84 -15.14 58.87
C SER A 585 34.53 -15.01 57.37
N SER A 586 35.51 -15.30 56.56
CA SER A 586 35.36 -15.31 55.07
C SER A 586 36.00 -16.58 54.51
N ILE A 587 35.57 -16.93 53.29
CA ILE A 587 36.14 -18.03 52.52
C ILE A 587 36.92 -17.44 51.35
N ASN A 588 38.17 -17.84 51.19
CA ASN A 588 38.93 -17.54 49.97
C ASN A 588 38.77 -18.70 49.01
N VAL A 589 38.31 -18.39 47.82
CA VAL A 589 38.09 -19.34 46.72
C VAL A 589 38.94 -18.91 45.55
N ASP A 590 39.96 -19.66 45.21
CA ASP A 590 40.93 -19.38 44.14
C ASP A 590 41.47 -17.93 44.17
N GLY A 591 41.73 -17.40 45.39
CA GLY A 591 42.26 -16.06 45.61
C GLY A 591 41.19 -14.95 45.74
N VAL A 592 39.93 -15.25 45.54
CA VAL A 592 38.81 -14.31 45.71
C VAL A 592 38.17 -14.50 47.08
N VAL A 593 38.08 -13.44 47.88
CA VAL A 593 37.50 -13.47 49.21
C VAL A 593 35.97 -13.32 49.12
N ILE A 594 35.24 -14.34 49.60
CA ILE A 594 33.79 -14.35 49.76
C ILE A 594 33.46 -14.01 51.21
N ASN A 595 32.70 -12.96 51.45
CA ASN A 595 32.28 -12.48 52.75
C ASN A 595 30.77 -12.32 52.93
N THR A 596 29.99 -12.66 51.88
CA THR A 596 28.52 -12.73 51.91
C THR A 596 28.06 -14.16 51.71
N PHE A 597 27.18 -14.64 52.60
CA PHE A 597 26.74 -16.05 52.61
C PHE A 597 25.22 -16.16 52.76
N PRO A 598 24.57 -17.13 52.06
CA PRO A 598 25.17 -18.07 51.11
C PRO A 598 25.54 -17.40 49.76
N THR A 599 26.69 -17.82 49.18
CA THR A 599 27.12 -17.41 47.84
C THR A 599 27.26 -18.65 46.96
N THR A 600 26.61 -18.66 45.79
CA THR A 600 26.70 -19.76 44.82
C THR A 600 27.52 -19.30 43.60
N ILE A 601 28.50 -20.10 43.21
CA ILE A 601 29.39 -19.85 42.07
C ILE A 601 29.32 -21.04 41.12
N SER A 602 29.25 -20.77 39.82
CA SER A 602 29.30 -21.78 38.75
C SER A 602 30.74 -21.97 38.29
N TYR A 603 31.16 -23.19 38.07
CA TYR A 603 32.50 -23.55 37.63
C TYR A 603 32.48 -24.39 36.37
N PRO A 604 33.50 -24.28 35.50
CA PRO A 604 33.69 -25.26 34.43
C PRO A 604 33.72 -26.70 34.96
N THR A 605 33.20 -27.63 34.17
CA THR A 605 33.22 -29.06 34.54
C THR A 605 34.65 -29.53 34.74
N ASN A 606 34.89 -30.27 35.83
CA ASN A 606 36.19 -30.76 36.27
C ASN A 606 37.21 -29.67 36.69
N GLN A 607 36.81 -28.42 36.92
CA GLN A 607 37.68 -27.41 37.49
C GLN A 607 38.04 -27.79 38.95
N ILE A 608 39.33 -27.76 39.26
CA ILE A 608 39.81 -27.86 40.65
C ILE A 608 39.65 -26.49 41.27
N VAL A 609 38.96 -26.43 42.41
CA VAL A 609 38.71 -25.19 43.15
C VAL A 609 39.48 -25.26 44.48
N ASN A 610 40.37 -24.30 44.71
CA ASN A 610 41.11 -24.21 45.98
C ASN A 610 40.34 -23.32 46.93
N ILE A 611 40.08 -23.83 48.12
CA ILE A 611 39.38 -23.12 49.19
C ILE A 611 40.20 -23.03 50.45
N SER A 612 40.18 -21.88 51.13
CA SER A 612 40.73 -21.67 52.45
C SER A 612 39.83 -20.75 53.27
N ALA A 613 39.83 -20.95 54.59
CA ALA A 613 39.05 -20.13 55.51
C ALA A 613 39.89 -19.03 56.11
N ASN A 614 39.35 -17.81 56.20
CA ASN A 614 39.87 -16.75 57.06
C ASN A 614 38.91 -16.64 58.26
N LEU A 615 39.35 -17.17 59.40
CA LEU A 615 38.51 -17.27 60.60
C LEU A 615 38.40 -15.93 61.33
N ASP A 616 37.23 -15.66 61.86
CA ASP A 616 37.02 -14.62 62.84
C ASP A 616 37.88 -14.93 64.06
N PRO A 617 38.64 -13.97 64.65
CA PRO A 617 39.48 -14.22 65.82
C PRO A 617 38.76 -14.77 67.04
N LEU A 618 37.45 -14.79 67.06
CA LEU A 618 36.62 -15.34 68.12
C LEU A 618 36.21 -16.82 67.89
N TYR A 619 36.56 -17.42 66.77
CA TYR A 619 36.24 -18.79 66.37
C TYR A 619 37.46 -19.61 65.95
#